data_ca6571bf179212042c04ce7ee8ff43ad
#
_entry.id   ca6571bf179212042c04ce7ee8ff43ad
#
_cell.length_a   1.000
_cell.length_b   1.000
_cell.length_c   1.000
_cell.angle_alpha   90.00
_cell.angle_beta   90.00
_cell.angle_gamma   90.00
#
_symmetry.space_group_name_H-M   'P 1'
#
loop_
_entity.id
_entity.type
_entity.pdbx_description
1 polymer ?
#
loop_
_entity_poly.entity_id
_entity_poly.type
_entity_poly.pdbx_seq_one_letter_code
_entity_poly.pdbx_strand_id
1 'polypeptide(L)'
;RLVAHLRKKKFKVGVVKHAHHSFDIDHPNTDSYKIREAGSYKTTIVSEKRLAHIEEKISPEIDIEELIKLNEGCDILIFEGFKKIKKLSKIEVNLKKNNKELLYKSFDNVKLLVSDDMSEHPIKVLSHDQVNEITKEILSDSF
;
A
#
# COMPACT_ATOMS: atom_id res chain seq x y z
N ARG A 1 -1.72 -11.40 4.04
CA ARG A 1 -0.67 -12.36 4.41
C ARG A 1 0.62 -11.64 4.80
N LEU A 2 1.25 -10.84 3.93
CA LEU A 2 2.53 -10.18 4.19
C LEU A 2 2.52 -9.33 5.47
N VAL A 3 1.55 -8.42 5.63
CA VAL A 3 1.40 -7.58 6.84
C VAL A 3 1.34 -8.43 8.11
N ALA A 4 0.54 -9.50 8.10
CA ALA A 4 0.42 -10.38 9.26
C ALA A 4 1.75 -11.10 9.58
N HIS A 5 2.51 -11.48 8.55
CA HIS A 5 3.83 -12.10 8.71
C HIS A 5 4.87 -11.12 9.27
N LEU A 6 4.94 -9.91 8.73
CA LEU A 6 5.82 -8.85 9.22
C LEU A 6 5.50 -8.47 10.69
N ARG A 7 4.21 -8.39 11.04
CA ARG A 7 3.79 -8.17 12.43
C ARG A 7 4.22 -9.29 13.39
N LYS A 8 4.19 -10.55 12.96
CA LYS A 8 4.73 -11.68 13.77
C LYS A 8 6.23 -11.51 14.01
N LYS A 9 6.94 -10.91 13.08
CA LYS A 9 8.37 -10.55 13.22
C LYS A 9 8.60 -9.25 14.01
N LYS A 10 7.54 -8.66 14.60
CA LYS A 10 7.58 -7.46 15.44
C LYS A 10 7.76 -6.13 14.70
N PHE A 11 7.70 -6.11 13.37
CA PHE A 11 7.71 -4.86 12.61
C PHE A 11 6.39 -4.07 12.79
N LYS A 12 6.51 -2.76 12.92
CA LYS A 12 5.40 -1.81 12.79
C LYS A 12 5.20 -1.54 11.31
N VAL A 13 4.08 -2.01 10.77
CA VAL A 13 3.79 -1.94 9.32
C VAL A 13 2.69 -0.92 9.07
N GLY A 14 3.02 0.11 8.27
CA GLY A 14 2.05 1.02 7.67
C GLY A 14 1.63 0.52 6.28
N VAL A 15 0.41 0.86 5.87
CA VAL A 15 -0.08 0.56 4.52
C VAL A 15 -0.81 1.79 3.98
N VAL A 16 -0.36 2.28 2.82
CA VAL A 16 -1.02 3.34 2.07
C VAL A 16 -1.66 2.72 0.84
N LYS A 17 -2.97 2.88 0.71
CA LYS A 17 -3.73 2.34 -0.42
C LYS A 17 -4.21 3.47 -1.32
N HIS A 18 -3.85 3.39 -2.62
CA HIS A 18 -4.44 4.25 -3.64
C HIS A 18 -5.79 3.70 -4.07
N ALA A 19 -6.87 4.37 -3.68
CA ALA A 19 -8.20 4.04 -4.13
C ALA A 19 -8.43 4.54 -5.57
N HIS A 20 -8.99 3.68 -6.44
CA HIS A 20 -9.30 4.04 -7.83
C HIS A 20 -10.63 4.78 -7.99
N HIS A 21 -11.46 4.76 -6.96
CA HIS A 21 -12.76 5.42 -6.90
C HIS A 21 -12.82 6.25 -5.62
N SER A 22 -13.72 7.23 -5.59
CA SER A 22 -14.06 7.94 -4.37
C SER A 22 -14.45 6.95 -3.27
N PHE A 23 -13.97 7.18 -2.07
CA PHE A 23 -14.28 6.35 -0.91
C PHE A 23 -14.68 7.25 0.26
N ASP A 24 -15.49 6.74 1.15
CA ASP A 24 -15.75 7.32 2.45
C ASP A 24 -15.47 6.28 3.52
N ILE A 25 -14.88 6.71 4.64
CA ILE A 25 -14.59 5.87 5.80
C ILE A 25 -15.48 6.23 6.99
N ASP A 26 -16.27 7.27 6.85
CA ASP A 26 -17.23 7.73 7.84
C ASP A 26 -18.63 7.20 7.52
N HIS A 27 -19.49 7.16 8.54
CA HIS A 27 -20.85 6.66 8.38
C HIS A 27 -21.85 7.83 8.28
N PRO A 28 -22.77 7.80 7.30
CA PRO A 28 -23.84 8.80 7.22
C PRO A 28 -24.58 8.96 8.56
N ASN A 29 -24.93 10.21 8.89
CA ASN A 29 -25.65 10.59 10.11
C ASN A 29 -24.85 10.58 11.41
N THR A 30 -23.57 10.22 11.43
CA THR A 30 -22.70 10.47 12.59
C THR A 30 -22.40 11.96 12.75
N ASP A 31 -21.93 12.38 13.92
CA ASP A 31 -21.57 13.79 14.14
C ASP A 31 -20.33 14.17 13.32
N SER A 32 -19.34 13.26 13.20
CA SER A 32 -18.16 13.45 12.34
C SER A 32 -18.55 13.65 10.88
N TYR A 33 -19.46 12.82 10.37
CA TYR A 33 -19.99 12.97 9.01
C TYR A 33 -20.67 14.32 8.79
N LYS A 34 -21.54 14.77 9.73
CA LYS A 34 -22.20 16.07 9.64
C LYS A 34 -21.23 17.24 9.68
N ILE A 35 -20.16 17.13 10.48
CA ILE A 35 -19.10 18.15 10.56
C ILE A 35 -18.37 18.27 9.22
N ARG A 36 -18.06 17.15 8.56
CA ARG A 36 -17.43 17.12 7.24
C ARG A 36 -18.35 17.72 6.17
N GLU A 37 -19.61 17.28 6.12
CA GLU A 37 -20.61 17.82 5.19
C GLU A 37 -20.84 19.33 5.37
N ALA A 38 -20.64 19.86 6.58
CA ALA A 38 -20.68 21.29 6.84
C ALA A 38 -19.44 22.05 6.34
N GLY A 39 -18.45 21.36 5.76
CA GLY A 39 -17.27 21.95 5.12
C GLY A 39 -16.00 21.96 5.96
N SER A 40 -15.88 21.09 6.96
CA SER A 40 -14.61 20.91 7.69
C SER A 40 -13.51 20.38 6.77
N TYR A 41 -12.43 21.15 6.62
CA TYR A 41 -11.29 20.76 5.80
C TYR A 41 -10.53 19.55 6.39
N LYS A 42 -10.42 19.49 7.72
CA LYS A 42 -9.79 18.38 8.44
C LYS A 42 -10.65 17.97 9.62
N THR A 43 -10.94 16.68 9.74
CA THR A 43 -11.67 16.12 10.87
C THR A 43 -10.86 15.02 11.52
N THR A 44 -10.58 15.15 12.81
CA THR A 44 -9.87 14.13 13.58
C THR A 44 -10.81 13.53 14.63
N ILE A 45 -10.93 12.22 14.58
CA ILE A 45 -11.72 11.43 15.52
C ILE A 45 -10.75 10.65 16.42
N VAL A 46 -10.87 10.77 17.70
CA VAL A 46 -9.96 10.11 18.66
C VAL A 46 -10.74 9.34 19.72
N SER A 47 -10.24 8.16 20.06
CA SER A 47 -10.70 7.35 21.19
C SER A 47 -9.50 6.77 21.92
N GLU A 48 -9.72 6.10 23.05
CA GLU A 48 -8.64 5.42 23.79
C GLU A 48 -7.83 4.43 22.97
N LYS A 49 -8.41 3.85 21.90
CA LYS A 49 -7.80 2.76 21.12
C LYS A 49 -7.50 3.12 19.67
N ARG A 50 -8.02 4.24 19.19
CA ARG A 50 -7.95 4.58 17.75
C ARG A 50 -7.97 6.07 17.51
N LEU A 51 -7.19 6.48 16.56
CA LEU A 51 -7.23 7.82 15.96
C LEU A 51 -7.53 7.63 14.47
N ALA A 52 -8.44 8.44 13.93
CA ALA A 52 -8.68 8.60 12.50
C ALA A 52 -8.55 10.08 12.14
N HIS A 53 -7.88 10.35 11.02
CA HIS A 53 -7.75 11.69 10.47
C HIS A 53 -8.27 11.68 9.04
N ILE A 54 -9.22 12.55 8.74
CA ILE A 54 -9.84 12.71 7.43
C ILE A 54 -9.53 14.11 6.96
N GLU A 55 -8.93 14.21 5.80
CA GLU A 55 -8.62 15.46 5.13
C GLU A 55 -9.30 15.49 3.77
N GLU A 56 -10.11 16.52 3.51
CA GLU A 56 -10.74 16.72 2.21
C GLU A 56 -9.71 17.28 1.24
N LYS A 57 -9.33 16.46 0.24
CA LYS A 57 -8.32 16.86 -0.74
C LYS A 57 -8.95 17.59 -1.92
N ILE A 58 -8.42 18.78 -2.16
CA ILE A 58 -8.83 19.61 -3.30
C ILE A 58 -7.96 19.34 -4.54
N SER A 59 -6.71 18.86 -4.33
CA SER A 59 -5.77 18.55 -5.41
C SER A 59 -5.78 17.05 -5.74
N PRO A 60 -5.80 16.68 -7.03
CA PRO A 60 -5.64 15.29 -7.46
C PRO A 60 -4.18 14.79 -7.32
N GLU A 61 -3.23 15.67 -7.02
CA GLU A 61 -1.82 15.30 -6.88
C GLU A 61 -1.59 14.54 -5.58
N ILE A 62 -0.84 13.44 -5.69
CA ILE A 62 -0.45 12.61 -4.57
C ILE A 62 1.04 12.85 -4.29
N ASP A 63 1.34 13.47 -3.17
CA ASP A 63 2.71 13.64 -2.69
C ASP A 63 3.12 12.41 -1.87
N ILE A 64 4.09 11.65 -2.40
CA ILE A 64 4.63 10.46 -1.74
C ILE A 64 5.39 10.83 -0.46
N GLU A 65 6.09 11.95 -0.42
CA GLU A 65 6.84 12.39 0.77
C GLU A 65 5.88 12.76 1.90
N GLU A 66 4.77 13.41 1.59
CA GLU A 66 3.71 13.68 2.56
C GLU A 66 3.14 12.38 3.14
N LEU A 67 2.85 11.38 2.28
CA LEU A 67 2.35 10.09 2.71
C LEU A 67 3.36 9.33 3.59
N ILE A 68 4.65 9.41 3.28
CA ILE A 68 5.71 8.84 4.11
C ILE A 68 5.72 9.53 5.48
N LYS A 69 5.67 10.87 5.51
CA LYS A 69 5.65 11.66 6.74
C LYS A 69 4.45 11.35 7.63
N LEU A 70 3.27 11.18 7.05
CA LEU A 70 2.05 10.77 7.78
C LEU A 70 2.17 9.38 8.43
N ASN A 71 3.11 8.56 7.96
CA ASN A 71 3.36 7.20 8.46
C ASN A 71 4.68 7.08 9.24
N GLU A 72 5.25 8.20 9.71
CA GLU A 72 6.44 8.19 10.59
C GLU A 72 6.22 7.29 11.80
N GLY A 73 7.26 6.55 12.18
CA GLY A 73 7.21 5.57 13.27
C GLY A 73 6.82 4.15 12.84
N CYS A 74 6.54 3.93 11.55
CA CYS A 74 6.49 2.59 10.97
C CYS A 74 7.89 2.14 10.56
N ASP A 75 8.22 0.86 10.80
CA ASP A 75 9.48 0.26 10.34
C ASP A 75 9.44 -0.07 8.85
N ILE A 76 8.24 -0.38 8.35
CA ILE A 76 7.98 -0.72 6.93
C ILE A 76 6.70 -0.03 6.48
N LEU A 77 6.76 0.65 5.34
CA LEU A 77 5.61 1.28 4.72
C LEU A 77 5.34 0.64 3.35
N ILE A 78 4.14 0.09 3.18
CA ILE A 78 3.69 -0.58 1.97
C ILE A 78 2.72 0.33 1.22
N PHE A 79 3.03 0.61 -0.05
CA PHE A 79 2.15 1.35 -0.95
C PHE A 79 1.41 0.38 -1.88
N GLU A 80 0.08 0.33 -1.80
CA GLU A 80 -0.77 -0.50 -2.66
C GLU A 80 -1.37 0.35 -3.78
N GLY A 81 -1.19 -0.09 -5.02
CA GLY A 81 -1.81 0.53 -6.19
C GLY A 81 -0.97 1.60 -6.92
N PHE A 82 0.09 2.11 -6.35
CA PHE A 82 0.93 3.20 -6.87
C PHE A 82 1.81 2.80 -8.07
N LYS A 83 1.23 2.22 -9.13
CA LYS A 83 1.94 1.62 -10.27
C LYS A 83 2.86 2.60 -10.99
N LYS A 84 2.43 3.86 -11.16
CA LYS A 84 3.13 4.87 -11.95
C LYS A 84 4.28 5.56 -11.20
N ILE A 85 4.40 5.38 -9.90
CA ILE A 85 5.45 6.03 -9.11
C ILE A 85 6.77 5.30 -9.31
N LYS A 86 7.72 5.94 -10.00
CA LYS A 86 9.04 5.36 -10.32
C LYS A 86 9.97 5.24 -9.11
N LYS A 87 9.82 6.12 -8.13
CA LYS A 87 10.66 6.21 -6.94
C LYS A 87 10.57 5.00 -6.01
N LEU A 88 9.46 4.26 -6.05
CA LEU A 88 9.20 3.12 -5.18
C LEU A 88 9.59 1.82 -5.88
N SER A 89 10.43 1.01 -5.25
CA SER A 89 10.63 -0.40 -5.65
C SER A 89 9.33 -1.17 -5.57
N LYS A 90 9.10 -2.08 -6.51
CA LYS A 90 7.80 -2.74 -6.67
C LYS A 90 7.90 -4.25 -6.58
N ILE A 91 6.89 -4.81 -5.93
CA ILE A 91 6.53 -6.22 -6.04
C ILE A 91 5.28 -6.30 -6.89
N GLU A 92 5.37 -7.00 -7.99
CA GLU A 92 4.20 -7.34 -8.79
C GLU A 92 3.55 -8.60 -8.23
N VAL A 93 2.24 -8.54 -7.95
CA VAL A 93 1.45 -9.71 -7.55
C VAL A 93 0.52 -10.07 -8.70
N ASN A 94 0.73 -11.23 -9.30
CA ASN A 94 -0.05 -11.70 -10.44
C ASN A 94 -0.57 -13.12 -10.21
N LEU A 95 -1.81 -13.35 -10.67
CA LEU A 95 -2.40 -14.67 -10.79
C LEU A 95 -2.57 -14.98 -12.28
N LYS A 96 -2.08 -16.13 -12.74
CA LYS A 96 -2.14 -16.58 -14.14
C LYS A 96 -3.57 -16.47 -14.71
N LYS A 97 -4.57 -16.81 -13.92
CA LYS A 97 -5.99 -16.71 -14.32
C LYS A 97 -6.44 -15.30 -14.72
N ASN A 98 -5.76 -14.26 -14.26
CA ASN A 98 -6.14 -12.88 -14.56
C ASN A 98 -5.76 -12.45 -15.98
N ASN A 99 -4.89 -13.19 -16.66
CA ASN A 99 -4.41 -12.94 -18.03
C ASN A 99 -4.04 -11.46 -18.28
N LYS A 100 -3.41 -10.81 -17.30
CA LYS A 100 -2.96 -9.41 -17.39
C LYS A 100 -1.53 -9.34 -17.85
N GLU A 101 -1.21 -8.31 -18.63
CA GLU A 101 0.17 -7.99 -18.96
C GLU A 101 0.99 -7.72 -17.70
N LEU A 102 2.20 -8.27 -17.64
CA LEU A 102 3.08 -8.17 -16.49
C LEU A 102 3.73 -6.78 -16.42
N LEU A 103 3.67 -6.16 -15.25
CA LEU A 103 4.13 -4.79 -15.04
C LEU A 103 5.64 -4.62 -15.26
N TYR A 104 6.44 -5.65 -14.96
CA TYR A 104 7.90 -5.57 -15.15
C TYR A 104 8.30 -5.35 -16.60
N LYS A 105 7.43 -5.64 -17.58
CA LYS A 105 7.66 -5.35 -19.00
C LYS A 105 7.61 -3.87 -19.33
N SER A 106 6.93 -3.08 -18.49
CA SER A 106 6.71 -1.64 -18.67
C SER A 106 7.39 -0.78 -17.61
N PHE A 107 7.84 -1.39 -16.50
CA PHE A 107 8.42 -0.68 -15.34
C PHE A 107 9.68 -1.40 -14.86
N ASP A 108 10.82 -0.75 -14.98
CA ASP A 108 12.16 -1.23 -14.58
C ASP A 108 12.38 -1.33 -13.06
N ASN A 109 11.52 -0.68 -12.28
CA ASN A 109 11.55 -0.70 -10.82
C ASN A 109 10.71 -1.84 -10.19
N VAL A 110 10.22 -2.79 -10.98
CA VAL A 110 9.66 -4.05 -10.48
C VAL A 110 10.81 -5.01 -10.18
N LYS A 111 11.01 -5.32 -8.89
CA LYS A 111 12.15 -6.13 -8.40
C LYS A 111 11.80 -7.59 -8.17
N LEU A 112 10.52 -7.88 -7.95
CA LEU A 112 10.04 -9.21 -7.61
C LEU A 112 8.66 -9.45 -8.23
N LEU A 113 8.49 -10.62 -8.83
CA LEU A 113 7.18 -11.14 -9.23
C LEU A 113 6.72 -12.20 -8.22
N VAL A 114 5.54 -12.01 -7.65
CA VAL A 114 4.85 -13.02 -6.84
C VAL A 114 3.71 -13.60 -7.67
N SER A 115 3.83 -14.87 -8.05
CA SER A 115 2.92 -15.49 -9.01
C SER A 115 2.63 -16.96 -8.69
N ASP A 116 1.55 -17.48 -9.24
CA ASP A 116 1.27 -18.90 -9.38
C ASP A 116 1.81 -19.47 -10.71
N ASP A 117 2.32 -18.60 -11.59
CA ASP A 117 3.08 -18.99 -12.78
C ASP A 117 4.58 -18.97 -12.47
N MET A 118 5.18 -20.15 -12.36
CA MET A 118 6.59 -20.36 -12.05
C MET A 118 7.43 -20.59 -13.31
N SER A 119 6.96 -20.16 -14.49
CA SER A 119 7.76 -20.17 -15.71
C SER A 119 8.96 -19.22 -15.58
N GLU A 120 9.91 -19.32 -16.51
CA GLU A 120 11.10 -18.47 -16.51
C GLU A 120 10.76 -17.02 -16.83
N HIS A 121 11.23 -16.11 -15.98
CA HIS A 121 11.07 -14.68 -16.11
C HIS A 121 12.42 -13.98 -15.93
N PRO A 122 12.62 -12.77 -16.52
CA PRO A 122 13.88 -12.04 -16.40
C PRO A 122 14.13 -11.45 -14.99
N ILE A 123 13.14 -11.50 -14.09
CA ILE A 123 13.22 -11.07 -12.70
C ILE A 123 12.92 -12.24 -11.78
N LYS A 124 13.28 -12.10 -10.50
CA LYS A 124 13.01 -13.13 -9.49
C LYS A 124 11.52 -13.40 -9.36
N VAL A 125 11.16 -14.69 -9.32
CA VAL A 125 9.78 -15.15 -9.12
C VAL A 125 9.69 -15.93 -7.83
N LEU A 126 8.67 -15.65 -7.03
CA LEU A 126 8.31 -16.41 -5.84
C LEU A 126 6.82 -16.76 -5.87
N SER A 127 6.45 -17.88 -5.29
CA SER A 127 5.04 -18.24 -5.14
C SER A 127 4.36 -17.45 -4.01
N HIS A 128 3.05 -17.35 -4.05
CA HIS A 128 2.25 -16.67 -3.03
C HIS A 128 2.41 -17.25 -1.62
N ASP A 129 2.90 -18.48 -1.49
CA ASP A 129 3.07 -19.16 -0.19
C ASP A 129 4.47 -18.93 0.40
N GLN A 130 5.44 -18.48 -0.41
CA GLN A 130 6.82 -18.21 0.00
C GLN A 130 6.94 -16.86 0.73
N VAL A 131 6.10 -16.62 1.74
CA VAL A 131 6.03 -15.32 2.45
C VAL A 131 7.34 -15.01 3.20
N ASN A 132 8.08 -16.03 3.65
CA ASN A 132 9.37 -15.84 4.30
C ASN A 132 10.42 -15.30 3.30
N GLU A 133 10.48 -15.87 2.12
CA GLU A 133 11.38 -15.48 1.04
C GLU A 133 11.04 -14.10 0.50
N ILE A 134 9.75 -13.80 0.31
CA ILE A 134 9.26 -12.47 -0.05
C ILE A 134 9.71 -11.45 1.00
N THR A 135 9.59 -11.78 2.27
CA THR A 135 10.03 -10.89 3.36
C THR A 135 11.55 -10.67 3.34
N LYS A 136 12.34 -11.69 3.07
CA LYS A 136 13.80 -11.55 2.94
C LYS A 136 14.19 -10.61 1.81
N GLU A 137 13.50 -10.71 0.66
CA GLU A 137 13.74 -9.77 -0.45
C GLU A 137 13.43 -8.33 -0.06
N ILE A 138 12.28 -8.07 0.56
CA ILE A 138 11.87 -6.73 1.01
C ILE A 138 12.88 -6.11 1.98
N LEU A 139 13.48 -6.94 2.83
CA LEU A 139 14.44 -6.50 3.86
C LEU A 139 15.88 -6.51 3.37
N SER A 140 16.14 -6.82 2.11
CA SER A 140 17.49 -6.82 1.54
C SER A 140 17.90 -5.42 1.08
N ASP A 141 19.19 -5.12 1.11
CA ASP A 141 19.76 -3.85 0.63
C ASP A 141 19.57 -3.62 -0.89
N SER A 142 19.16 -4.68 -1.61
CA SER A 142 18.91 -4.63 -3.07
C SER A 142 17.46 -4.29 -3.44
N PHE A 143 16.56 -4.17 -2.47
CA PHE A 143 15.17 -3.81 -2.68
C PHE A 143 14.93 -2.31 -2.50
#